data_3983c3946b066e4ccaf2494b7dcbf5f3
#
_entry.id   3983c3946b066e4ccaf2494b7dcbf5f3
#
_cell.length_a   1.000
_cell.length_b   1.000
_cell.length_c   1.000
_cell.angle_alpha   90.00
_cell.angle_beta   90.00
_cell.angle_gamma   90.00
#
_symmetry.space_group_name_H-M   'P 1'
#
loop_
_entity.id
_entity.type
_entity.pdbx_description
1 polymer ?
#
loop_
_entity_poly.entity_id
_entity_poly.type
_entity_poly.pdbx_seq_one_letter_code
_entity_poly.pdbx_strand_id
1 'polypeptide(L)'
;MANTGKVKSIIGAVVDVQFDSDSTLPEILNALELIRDNGDKLVLEVQQHLGQDSVRTIAMDGTEGLVRGTKVIDTGKPIAMPIGEGIKGRLFNVTGDAIDGLPQVSKENGRPIHAKPPLFEDLSTANEILFTGIKVIDLIEPYAKGGKIGLFGGAGVGKTVLIQELINNIAKAYSGLSVFAGVGERTREGNDLMREMIEAGIMNYGEKFKHSMEEGGWDLSSVDMEGLKESKATFVFGQMNEPPGARARVALSGLTIAEYFRDGEGEGQGKDILFFVDNIFRFTQAGSEVSALLGRMPSAVGYQPTLATEMGLMQERITSTKNGSITSVQAVYVPADDLTDPAPATTFAHLDATTVLSRKIADLGIYPAVDPLDSTSRILTVAIVGEEHYNTADRVKLILQRYKELQDIIAILGLDELSDEDKLIVSRARKVQRFLSQPFFVAEQFTGLKGVLVPIEDTIRGFNAIMDGEVDEYPEAAFNLVGTLEDAVEKGKKLMAAAQA
;
A
#
# COMPACT_ATOMS: atom_id res chain seq x y z
N MET A 1 -6.93 -2.83 -41.81
CA MET A 1 -8.30 -2.89 -41.25
C MET A 1 -8.17 -3.42 -39.85
N ALA A 2 -8.98 -2.93 -38.88
CA ALA A 2 -8.95 -3.47 -37.52
C ALA A 2 -9.35 -4.95 -37.56
N ASN A 3 -8.61 -5.81 -36.86
CA ASN A 3 -8.92 -7.22 -36.69
C ASN A 3 -10.20 -7.35 -35.86
N THR A 4 -11.21 -8.04 -36.36
CA THR A 4 -12.53 -8.09 -35.72
C THR A 4 -13.01 -9.52 -35.57
N GLY A 5 -13.59 -9.81 -34.41
CA GLY A 5 -14.21 -11.09 -34.11
C GLY A 5 -15.67 -10.90 -33.63
N LYS A 6 -16.26 -11.99 -33.24
CA LYS A 6 -17.63 -12.03 -32.68
C LYS A 6 -17.68 -12.88 -31.43
N VAL A 7 -18.46 -12.47 -30.45
CA VAL A 7 -18.72 -13.26 -29.25
C VAL A 7 -19.33 -14.61 -29.64
N LYS A 8 -18.67 -15.70 -29.24
CA LYS A 8 -19.06 -17.09 -29.52
C LYS A 8 -19.82 -17.71 -28.33
N SER A 9 -19.27 -17.55 -27.12
CA SER A 9 -19.88 -18.04 -25.90
C SER A 9 -19.53 -17.16 -24.71
N ILE A 10 -20.38 -17.19 -23.68
CA ILE A 10 -20.22 -16.40 -22.44
C ILE A 10 -20.47 -17.36 -21.29
N ILE A 11 -19.48 -17.46 -20.37
CA ILE A 11 -19.56 -18.32 -19.17
C ILE A 11 -19.07 -17.47 -17.98
N GLY A 12 -19.97 -16.76 -17.32
CA GLY A 12 -19.61 -15.78 -16.28
C GLY A 12 -18.67 -14.71 -16.85
N ALA A 13 -17.52 -14.51 -16.22
CA ALA A 13 -16.51 -13.55 -16.68
C ALA A 13 -15.66 -14.04 -17.88
N VAL A 14 -15.83 -15.28 -18.32
CA VAL A 14 -15.12 -15.83 -19.49
C VAL A 14 -15.95 -15.62 -20.74
N VAL A 15 -15.33 -15.04 -21.77
CA VAL A 15 -15.93 -14.79 -23.08
C VAL A 15 -15.04 -15.39 -24.16
N ASP A 16 -15.60 -16.33 -24.93
CA ASP A 16 -14.91 -16.87 -26.10
C ASP A 16 -15.28 -16.04 -27.34
N VAL A 17 -14.28 -15.64 -28.10
CA VAL A 17 -14.40 -14.82 -29.31
C VAL A 17 -13.91 -15.58 -30.52
N GLN A 18 -14.73 -15.62 -31.57
CA GLN A 18 -14.42 -16.24 -32.86
C GLN A 18 -13.96 -15.16 -33.83
N PHE A 19 -12.83 -15.39 -34.48
CA PHE A 19 -12.30 -14.58 -35.57
C PHE A 19 -12.52 -15.26 -36.92
N ASP A 20 -12.37 -14.54 -37.99
CA ASP A 20 -12.46 -15.11 -39.33
C ASP A 20 -11.17 -15.92 -39.63
N SER A 21 -11.28 -17.01 -40.41
CA SER A 21 -10.19 -17.94 -40.71
C SER A 21 -9.01 -17.29 -41.45
N ASP A 22 -9.24 -16.19 -42.12
CA ASP A 22 -8.22 -15.45 -42.86
C ASP A 22 -7.57 -14.34 -42.02
N SER A 23 -8.00 -14.17 -40.74
CA SER A 23 -7.45 -13.16 -39.82
C SER A 23 -6.38 -13.75 -38.91
N THR A 24 -5.41 -12.93 -38.51
CA THR A 24 -4.45 -13.29 -37.47
C THR A 24 -5.14 -13.27 -36.10
N LEU A 25 -4.96 -14.35 -35.33
CA LEU A 25 -5.49 -14.36 -33.95
C LEU A 25 -4.78 -13.31 -33.08
N PRO A 26 -5.52 -12.62 -32.18
CA PRO A 26 -4.92 -11.73 -31.20
C PRO A 26 -3.86 -12.45 -30.37
N GLU A 27 -2.80 -11.75 -30.02
CA GLU A 27 -1.79 -12.26 -29.10
C GLU A 27 -2.37 -12.44 -27.68
N ILE A 28 -1.80 -13.37 -26.92
CA ILE A 28 -2.15 -13.56 -25.51
C ILE A 28 -1.83 -12.28 -24.75
N LEU A 29 -2.74 -11.87 -23.84
CA LEU A 29 -2.76 -10.63 -23.08
C LEU A 29 -3.17 -9.39 -23.86
N ASN A 30 -3.45 -9.49 -25.16
CA ASN A 30 -4.05 -8.36 -25.87
C ASN A 30 -5.44 -8.01 -25.32
N ALA A 31 -5.75 -6.73 -25.34
CA ALA A 31 -7.07 -6.21 -25.04
C ALA A 31 -7.96 -6.26 -26.26
N LEU A 32 -9.13 -6.85 -26.11
CA LEU A 32 -10.21 -6.78 -27.08
C LEU A 32 -11.29 -5.83 -26.54
N GLU A 33 -11.87 -5.03 -27.41
CA GLU A 33 -12.92 -4.08 -27.05
C GLU A 33 -14.24 -4.39 -27.76
N LEU A 34 -15.32 -4.29 -27.02
CA LEU A 34 -16.68 -4.32 -27.59
C LEU A 34 -17.52 -3.23 -26.97
N ILE A 35 -18.56 -2.81 -27.71
CA ILE A 35 -19.56 -1.86 -27.23
C ILE A 35 -20.84 -2.64 -26.98
N ARG A 36 -21.39 -2.49 -25.79
CA ARG A 36 -22.66 -3.08 -25.36
C ARG A 36 -23.83 -2.31 -25.98
N ASP A 37 -25.03 -2.89 -25.94
CA ASP A 37 -26.27 -2.26 -26.47
C ASP A 37 -26.60 -0.92 -25.78
N ASN A 38 -26.18 -0.75 -24.52
CA ASN A 38 -26.34 0.49 -23.75
C ASN A 38 -25.29 1.56 -24.07
N GLY A 39 -24.32 1.25 -24.97
CA GLY A 39 -23.24 2.15 -25.35
C GLY A 39 -21.97 2.04 -24.50
N ASP A 40 -21.98 1.26 -23.43
CA ASP A 40 -20.81 1.06 -22.56
C ASP A 40 -19.76 0.17 -23.23
N LYS A 41 -18.50 0.55 -23.04
CA LYS A 41 -17.36 -0.24 -23.50
C LYS A 41 -17.06 -1.38 -22.50
N LEU A 42 -16.85 -2.59 -23.02
CA LEU A 42 -16.32 -3.72 -22.27
C LEU A 42 -14.96 -4.10 -22.84
N VAL A 43 -13.98 -4.28 -21.96
CA VAL A 43 -12.64 -4.75 -22.32
C VAL A 43 -12.50 -6.22 -21.89
N LEU A 44 -11.97 -7.03 -22.82
CA LEU A 44 -11.69 -8.44 -22.64
C LEU A 44 -10.18 -8.65 -22.81
N GLU A 45 -9.55 -9.42 -21.95
CA GLU A 45 -8.13 -9.78 -22.06
C GLU A 45 -7.98 -11.22 -22.57
N VAL A 46 -7.23 -11.40 -23.65
CA VAL A 46 -6.97 -12.73 -24.24
C VAL A 46 -6.12 -13.58 -23.29
N GLN A 47 -6.63 -14.76 -22.95
CA GLN A 47 -5.97 -15.70 -22.03
C GLN A 47 -5.45 -16.95 -22.71
N GLN A 48 -6.13 -17.45 -23.73
CA GLN A 48 -5.81 -18.70 -24.41
C GLN A 48 -6.28 -18.70 -25.87
N HIS A 49 -5.54 -19.38 -26.72
CA HIS A 49 -6.00 -19.79 -28.05
C HIS A 49 -6.66 -21.17 -27.93
N LEU A 50 -7.92 -21.27 -28.38
CA LEU A 50 -8.71 -22.51 -28.29
C LEU A 50 -8.61 -23.39 -29.55
N GLY A 51 -7.97 -22.91 -30.63
CA GLY A 51 -8.04 -23.49 -31.94
C GLY A 51 -9.32 -23.06 -32.69
N GLN A 52 -9.44 -23.44 -33.98
CA GLN A 52 -10.58 -23.08 -34.83
C GLN A 52 -10.86 -21.56 -34.79
N ASP A 53 -9.81 -20.76 -34.91
CA ASP A 53 -9.87 -19.28 -34.96
C ASP A 53 -10.58 -18.63 -33.76
N SER A 54 -10.56 -19.31 -32.60
CA SER A 54 -11.19 -18.86 -31.38
C SER A 54 -10.16 -18.55 -30.29
N VAL A 55 -10.43 -17.49 -29.54
CA VAL A 55 -9.67 -17.13 -28.34
C VAL A 55 -10.59 -17.13 -27.11
N ARG A 56 -10.04 -17.51 -25.98
CA ARG A 56 -10.70 -17.39 -24.68
C ARG A 56 -10.19 -16.15 -23.97
N THR A 57 -11.12 -15.35 -23.48
CA THR A 57 -10.82 -14.09 -22.81
C THR A 57 -11.42 -14.05 -21.42
N ILE A 58 -10.90 -13.14 -20.58
CA ILE A 58 -11.49 -12.76 -19.31
C ILE A 58 -11.96 -11.30 -19.37
N ALA A 59 -13.19 -11.06 -18.90
CA ALA A 59 -13.78 -9.73 -18.90
C ALA A 59 -13.24 -8.88 -17.74
N MET A 60 -13.00 -7.60 -18.01
CA MET A 60 -12.58 -6.60 -17.02
C MET A 60 -13.76 -5.90 -16.35
N ASP A 61 -14.96 -6.18 -16.77
CA ASP A 61 -16.20 -5.68 -16.17
C ASP A 61 -17.31 -6.74 -16.32
N GLY A 62 -18.50 -6.53 -15.72
CA GLY A 62 -19.62 -7.46 -15.80
C GLY A 62 -19.97 -7.85 -17.22
N THR A 63 -20.45 -9.07 -17.43
CA THR A 63 -20.84 -9.60 -18.74
C THR A 63 -22.38 -9.70 -18.92
N GLU A 64 -23.13 -9.17 -17.97
CA GLU A 64 -24.58 -9.18 -17.98
C GLU A 64 -25.12 -8.45 -19.23
N GLY A 65 -26.09 -9.07 -19.89
CA GLY A 65 -26.69 -8.53 -21.10
C GLY A 65 -25.84 -8.67 -22.37
N LEU A 66 -24.63 -9.22 -22.28
CA LEU A 66 -23.81 -9.49 -23.46
C LEU A 66 -24.41 -10.65 -24.27
N VAL A 67 -24.55 -10.48 -25.59
CA VAL A 67 -25.13 -11.47 -26.49
C VAL A 67 -24.12 -12.08 -27.45
N ARG A 68 -24.39 -13.33 -27.88
CA ARG A 68 -23.61 -13.97 -28.95
C ARG A 68 -23.71 -13.19 -30.25
N GLY A 69 -22.61 -13.14 -30.98
CA GLY A 69 -22.54 -12.40 -32.26
C GLY A 69 -22.18 -10.92 -32.10
N THR A 70 -22.09 -10.39 -30.87
CA THR A 70 -21.61 -9.02 -30.64
C THR A 70 -20.23 -8.87 -31.25
N LYS A 71 -20.02 -7.79 -32.00
CA LYS A 71 -18.75 -7.47 -32.63
C LYS A 71 -17.69 -7.12 -31.58
N VAL A 72 -16.49 -7.69 -31.75
CA VAL A 72 -15.33 -7.46 -30.89
C VAL A 72 -14.18 -6.96 -31.75
N ILE A 73 -13.46 -5.96 -31.28
CA ILE A 73 -12.32 -5.35 -31.97
C ILE A 73 -11.04 -5.71 -31.20
N ASP A 74 -10.06 -6.27 -31.92
CA ASP A 74 -8.71 -6.44 -31.41
C ASP A 74 -7.97 -5.11 -31.44
N THR A 75 -7.50 -4.63 -30.28
CA THR A 75 -6.71 -3.39 -30.19
C THR A 75 -5.25 -3.57 -30.62
N GLY A 76 -4.81 -4.81 -30.81
CA GLY A 76 -3.42 -5.15 -31.18
C GLY A 76 -2.40 -4.90 -30.07
N LYS A 77 -2.84 -4.60 -28.86
CA LYS A 77 -1.97 -4.32 -27.70
C LYS A 77 -2.63 -4.73 -26.39
N PRO A 78 -1.84 -4.97 -25.31
CA PRO A 78 -2.39 -5.19 -23.97
C PRO A 78 -3.15 -3.99 -23.42
N ILE A 79 -3.87 -4.20 -22.32
CA ILE A 79 -4.45 -3.11 -21.51
C ILE A 79 -3.32 -2.14 -21.16
N ALA A 80 -3.57 -0.84 -21.35
CA ALA A 80 -2.58 0.21 -21.12
C ALA A 80 -3.13 1.30 -20.21
N MET A 81 -2.29 1.79 -19.30
CA MET A 81 -2.59 2.91 -18.42
C MET A 81 -2.19 4.22 -19.07
N PRO A 82 -2.98 5.30 -18.87
CA PRO A 82 -2.56 6.63 -19.30
C PRO A 82 -1.29 7.05 -18.55
N ILE A 83 -0.49 7.89 -19.16
CA ILE A 83 0.74 8.45 -18.61
C ILE A 83 0.76 9.98 -18.76
N GLY A 84 1.72 10.63 -18.12
CA GLY A 84 1.89 12.08 -18.16
C GLY A 84 1.47 12.76 -16.87
N GLU A 85 1.65 14.07 -16.80
CA GLU A 85 1.30 14.86 -15.61
C GLU A 85 -0.21 14.89 -15.30
N GLY A 86 -1.05 14.67 -16.31
CA GLY A 86 -2.51 14.67 -16.18
C GLY A 86 -3.10 13.49 -15.41
N ILE A 87 -2.27 12.51 -14.99
CA ILE A 87 -2.75 11.39 -14.16
C ILE A 87 -2.63 11.66 -12.66
N LYS A 88 -1.91 12.69 -12.26
CA LYS A 88 -1.77 13.08 -10.85
C LYS A 88 -3.11 13.53 -10.27
N GLY A 89 -3.39 13.12 -9.05
CA GLY A 89 -4.64 13.45 -8.37
C GLY A 89 -5.88 12.76 -8.92
N ARG A 90 -5.72 11.80 -9.83
CA ARG A 90 -6.82 11.14 -10.53
C ARG A 90 -7.09 9.73 -9.95
N LEU A 91 -8.30 9.26 -10.22
CA LEU A 91 -8.73 7.91 -9.88
C LEU A 91 -9.09 7.15 -11.17
N PHE A 92 -8.44 6.01 -11.37
CA PHE A 92 -8.62 5.15 -12.54
C PHE A 92 -9.19 3.78 -12.18
N ASN A 93 -9.84 3.14 -13.15
CA ASN A 93 -10.15 1.72 -13.09
C ASN A 93 -8.99 0.86 -13.65
N VAL A 94 -9.20 -0.46 -13.69
CA VAL A 94 -8.20 -1.43 -14.18
C VAL A 94 -7.78 -1.21 -15.63
N THR A 95 -8.67 -0.67 -16.46
CA THR A 95 -8.43 -0.42 -17.89
C THR A 95 -7.87 0.97 -18.17
N GLY A 96 -7.60 1.77 -17.11
CA GLY A 96 -7.07 3.13 -17.23
C GLY A 96 -8.09 4.19 -17.62
N ASP A 97 -9.39 3.91 -17.48
CA ASP A 97 -10.42 4.91 -17.62
C ASP A 97 -10.59 5.66 -16.29
N ALA A 98 -10.69 7.00 -16.36
CA ALA A 98 -10.91 7.79 -15.16
C ALA A 98 -12.34 7.59 -14.64
N ILE A 99 -12.45 7.31 -13.33
CA ILE A 99 -13.73 7.04 -12.65
C ILE A 99 -14.04 8.06 -11.54
N ASP A 100 -13.29 9.16 -11.52
CA ASP A 100 -13.46 10.28 -10.58
C ASP A 100 -14.53 11.30 -11.04
N GLY A 101 -15.18 11.05 -12.19
CA GLY A 101 -16.16 11.94 -12.77
C GLY A 101 -15.56 13.13 -13.55
N LEU A 102 -14.24 13.26 -13.58
CA LEU A 102 -13.54 14.28 -14.37
C LEU A 102 -13.30 13.79 -15.82
N PRO A 103 -12.93 14.67 -16.75
CA PRO A 103 -12.67 14.29 -18.14
C PRO A 103 -11.64 13.16 -18.26
N GLN A 104 -11.81 12.27 -19.23
CA GLN A 104 -10.91 11.17 -19.50
C GLN A 104 -9.51 11.65 -19.88
N VAL A 105 -8.48 10.90 -19.45
CA VAL A 105 -7.10 11.15 -19.84
C VAL A 105 -6.77 10.33 -21.09
N SER A 106 -6.06 10.91 -22.05
CA SER A 106 -5.67 10.22 -23.28
C SER A 106 -4.76 9.02 -22.99
N LYS A 107 -5.04 7.90 -23.66
CA LYS A 107 -4.23 6.68 -23.62
C LYS A 107 -3.40 6.46 -24.90
N GLU A 108 -3.28 7.47 -25.75
CA GLU A 108 -2.62 7.35 -27.05
C GLU A 108 -1.19 6.79 -26.90
N ASN A 109 -0.44 7.29 -25.90
CA ASN A 109 0.89 6.83 -25.55
C ASN A 109 0.87 5.98 -24.26
N GLY A 110 -0.24 5.32 -23.96
CA GLY A 110 -0.40 4.55 -22.72
C GLY A 110 0.63 3.45 -22.57
N ARG A 111 1.03 3.19 -21.32
CA ARG A 111 2.01 2.15 -20.97
C ARG A 111 1.29 0.83 -20.66
N PRO A 112 1.70 -0.30 -21.29
CA PRO A 112 1.07 -1.60 -21.05
C PRO A 112 1.19 -2.06 -19.60
N ILE A 113 0.13 -2.69 -19.06
CA ILE A 113 0.15 -3.21 -17.69
C ILE A 113 1.02 -4.48 -17.54
N HIS A 114 1.18 -5.23 -18.62
CA HIS A 114 2.06 -6.38 -18.68
C HIS A 114 3.46 -5.94 -19.17
N ALA A 115 4.37 -5.83 -18.23
CA ALA A 115 5.75 -5.44 -18.48
C ALA A 115 6.71 -6.45 -17.83
N LYS A 116 7.91 -6.55 -18.38
CA LYS A 116 8.99 -7.31 -17.75
C LYS A 116 9.62 -6.50 -16.61
N PRO A 117 10.19 -7.17 -15.60
CA PRO A 117 11.04 -6.49 -14.61
C PRO A 117 12.18 -5.71 -15.28
N PRO A 118 12.73 -4.68 -14.64
CA PRO A 118 13.91 -3.96 -15.10
C PRO A 118 15.07 -4.92 -15.37
N LEU A 119 15.91 -4.58 -16.34
CA LEU A 119 17.13 -5.35 -16.63
C LEU A 119 18.12 -5.23 -15.46
N PHE A 120 18.95 -6.25 -15.27
CA PHE A 120 19.96 -6.25 -14.21
C PHE A 120 20.90 -5.03 -14.28
N GLU A 121 21.22 -4.58 -15.49
CA GLU A 121 22.05 -3.41 -15.73
C GLU A 121 21.41 -2.07 -15.32
N ASP A 122 20.06 -2.03 -15.23
CA ASP A 122 19.31 -0.84 -14.83
C ASP A 122 19.08 -0.76 -13.31
N LEU A 123 19.34 -1.85 -12.59
CA LEU A 123 19.12 -1.90 -11.15
C LEU A 123 20.13 -1.03 -10.38
N SER A 124 19.65 -0.39 -9.33
CA SER A 124 20.51 0.23 -8.32
C SER A 124 20.94 -0.82 -7.30
N THR A 125 22.23 -0.83 -6.96
CA THR A 125 22.80 -1.69 -5.92
C THR A 125 22.94 -0.98 -4.57
N ALA A 126 22.52 0.29 -4.48
CA ALA A 126 22.62 1.08 -3.25
C ALA A 126 21.57 0.58 -2.24
N ASN A 127 22.01 0.30 -1.02
CA ASN A 127 21.14 0.03 0.12
C ASN A 127 20.86 1.35 0.84
N GLU A 128 19.79 2.03 0.44
CA GLU A 128 19.36 3.28 1.05
C GLU A 128 18.16 3.04 1.97
N ILE A 129 18.10 3.79 3.08
CA ILE A 129 16.98 3.76 4.01
C ILE A 129 15.96 4.81 3.56
N LEU A 130 14.69 4.43 3.53
CA LEU A 130 13.57 5.35 3.36
C LEU A 130 13.07 5.77 4.74
N PHE A 131 13.46 6.94 5.20
CA PHE A 131 12.98 7.48 6.47
C PHE A 131 11.54 7.95 6.34
N THR A 132 10.68 7.41 7.21
CA THR A 132 9.25 7.71 7.21
C THR A 132 8.87 8.85 8.15
N GLY A 133 9.78 9.23 9.06
CA GLY A 133 9.51 10.18 10.14
C GLY A 133 8.60 9.62 11.24
N ILE A 134 8.36 8.31 11.23
CA ILE A 134 7.59 7.59 12.25
C ILE A 134 8.56 6.79 13.12
N LYS A 135 8.70 7.18 14.38
CA LYS A 135 9.72 6.65 15.32
C LYS A 135 9.80 5.13 15.35
N VAL A 136 8.66 4.46 15.52
CA VAL A 136 8.63 3.00 15.65
C VAL A 136 9.08 2.30 14.37
N ILE A 137 8.70 2.81 13.20
CA ILE A 137 9.09 2.25 11.92
C ILE A 137 10.59 2.47 11.71
N ASP A 138 11.02 3.72 11.76
CA ASP A 138 12.40 4.08 11.42
C ASP A 138 13.42 3.45 12.35
N LEU A 139 13.09 3.26 13.64
CA LEU A 139 13.99 2.65 14.62
C LEU A 139 14.01 1.12 14.54
N ILE A 140 12.81 0.50 14.55
CA ILE A 140 12.66 -0.95 14.80
C ILE A 140 12.63 -1.78 13.51
N GLU A 141 12.05 -1.20 12.45
CA GLU A 141 11.82 -1.87 11.18
C GLU A 141 12.07 -0.94 9.97
N PRO A 142 13.25 -0.32 9.88
CA PRO A 142 13.52 0.66 8.82
C PRO A 142 13.18 0.11 7.44
N TYR A 143 12.59 0.94 6.60
CA TYR A 143 12.21 0.56 5.24
C TYR A 143 13.39 0.75 4.29
N ALA A 144 13.64 -0.26 3.46
CA ALA A 144 14.58 -0.14 2.36
C ALA A 144 13.94 0.65 1.21
N LYS A 145 14.65 1.62 0.67
CA LYS A 145 14.26 2.30 -0.56
C LYS A 145 14.29 1.28 -1.71
N GLY A 146 13.17 1.18 -2.44
CA GLY A 146 12.97 0.11 -3.43
C GLY A 146 12.61 -1.25 -2.83
N GLY A 147 12.39 -1.31 -1.52
CA GLY A 147 12.01 -2.52 -0.80
C GLY A 147 10.51 -2.81 -0.84
N LYS A 148 10.16 -3.99 -0.35
CA LYS A 148 8.80 -4.50 -0.28
C LYS A 148 8.43 -4.72 1.17
N ILE A 149 7.44 -3.97 1.65
CA ILE A 149 7.00 -3.98 3.05
C ILE A 149 5.63 -4.65 3.12
N GLY A 150 5.50 -5.66 3.97
CA GLY A 150 4.22 -6.27 4.32
C GLY A 150 3.61 -5.58 5.53
N LEU A 151 2.38 -5.09 5.38
CA LEU A 151 1.62 -4.48 6.46
C LEU A 151 0.53 -5.45 6.95
N PHE A 152 0.73 -5.96 8.16
CA PHE A 152 -0.16 -6.93 8.80
C PHE A 152 -0.98 -6.26 9.89
N GLY A 153 -2.22 -6.66 10.03
CA GLY A 153 -3.09 -6.17 11.10
C GLY A 153 -4.55 -6.49 10.85
N GLY A 154 -5.26 -6.74 11.92
CA GLY A 154 -6.71 -6.94 11.91
C GLY A 154 -7.48 -5.64 11.61
N ALA A 155 -8.80 -5.73 11.63
CA ALA A 155 -9.65 -4.56 11.49
C ALA A 155 -9.53 -3.63 12.71
N GLY A 156 -9.55 -2.31 12.49
CA GLY A 156 -9.60 -1.30 13.54
C GLY A 156 -8.30 -1.03 14.30
N VAL A 157 -7.15 -1.48 13.78
CA VAL A 157 -5.83 -1.20 14.40
C VAL A 157 -5.11 0.02 13.81
N GLY A 158 -5.78 0.78 12.93
CA GLY A 158 -5.22 2.01 12.35
C GLY A 158 -4.41 1.80 11.06
N LYS A 159 -4.61 0.69 10.34
CA LYS A 159 -3.89 0.40 9.08
C LYS A 159 -4.04 1.54 8.07
N THR A 160 -5.26 1.96 7.78
CA THR A 160 -5.55 3.03 6.80
C THR A 160 -4.90 4.34 7.23
N VAL A 161 -5.00 4.71 8.51
CA VAL A 161 -4.39 5.93 9.07
C VAL A 161 -2.86 5.91 8.93
N LEU A 162 -2.23 4.75 9.14
CA LEU A 162 -0.80 4.59 8.92
C LEU A 162 -0.41 4.76 7.45
N ILE A 163 -1.17 4.17 6.53
CA ILE A 163 -0.97 4.34 5.08
C ILE A 163 -1.06 5.82 4.69
N GLN A 164 -2.08 6.51 5.16
CA GLN A 164 -2.27 7.94 4.91
C GLN A 164 -1.12 8.79 5.44
N GLU A 165 -0.65 8.49 6.64
CA GLU A 165 0.49 9.21 7.23
C GLU A 165 1.79 8.96 6.45
N LEU A 166 2.03 7.72 5.99
CA LEU A 166 3.17 7.42 5.13
C LEU A 166 3.11 8.21 3.82
N ILE A 167 1.95 8.26 3.16
CA ILE A 167 1.74 9.07 1.94
C ILE A 167 2.04 10.54 2.22
N ASN A 168 1.47 11.09 3.30
CA ASN A 168 1.66 12.48 3.69
C ASN A 168 3.13 12.80 3.99
N ASN A 169 3.80 11.94 4.75
CA ASN A 169 5.20 12.17 5.15
C ASN A 169 6.15 12.08 3.96
N ILE A 170 5.97 11.12 3.07
CA ILE A 170 6.77 10.99 1.85
C ILE A 170 6.52 12.17 0.91
N ALA A 171 5.28 12.63 0.77
CA ALA A 171 4.97 13.82 -0.01
C ALA A 171 5.66 15.08 0.53
N LYS A 172 5.71 15.24 1.86
CA LYS A 172 6.34 16.39 2.52
C LYS A 172 7.88 16.32 2.54
N ALA A 173 8.43 15.16 2.90
CA ALA A 173 9.87 15.02 3.12
C ALA A 173 10.67 14.89 1.81
N TYR A 174 10.11 14.20 0.82
CA TYR A 174 10.84 13.83 -0.42
C TYR A 174 10.25 14.44 -1.68
N SER A 175 9.19 15.24 -1.59
CA SER A 175 8.39 15.66 -2.76
C SER A 175 7.99 14.46 -3.64
N GLY A 176 7.91 13.28 -3.02
CA GLY A 176 7.62 12.00 -3.66
C GLY A 176 6.19 11.91 -4.14
N LEU A 177 5.96 10.99 -5.05
CA LEU A 177 4.64 10.62 -5.52
C LEU A 177 4.24 9.27 -4.92
N SER A 178 2.95 9.11 -4.66
CA SER A 178 2.39 7.84 -4.21
C SER A 178 1.38 7.33 -5.21
N VAL A 179 1.35 6.03 -5.41
CA VAL A 179 0.33 5.34 -6.20
C VAL A 179 -0.36 4.33 -5.30
N PHE A 180 -1.66 4.37 -5.25
CA PHE A 180 -2.47 3.46 -4.44
C PHE A 180 -3.31 2.55 -5.34
N ALA A 181 -3.11 1.24 -5.22
CA ALA A 181 -3.90 0.21 -5.88
C ALA A 181 -4.86 -0.43 -4.87
N GLY A 182 -6.14 -0.14 -5.01
CA GLY A 182 -7.22 -0.78 -4.23
C GLY A 182 -7.64 -2.09 -4.91
N VAL A 183 -7.29 -3.22 -4.29
CA VAL A 183 -7.47 -4.55 -4.84
C VAL A 183 -8.50 -5.33 -4.03
N GLY A 184 -9.72 -5.42 -4.56
CA GLY A 184 -10.78 -6.23 -3.95
C GLY A 184 -11.23 -5.77 -2.56
N GLU A 185 -11.00 -4.51 -2.22
CA GLU A 185 -11.46 -3.92 -0.96
C GLU A 185 -12.85 -3.26 -1.10
N ARG A 186 -13.40 -2.77 -0.02
CA ARG A 186 -14.71 -2.15 -0.01
C ARG A 186 -14.68 -0.79 -0.71
N THR A 187 -15.60 -0.55 -1.64
CA THR A 187 -15.72 0.72 -2.36
C THR A 187 -15.84 1.92 -1.42
N ARG A 188 -16.56 1.77 -0.30
CA ARG A 188 -16.70 2.84 0.69
C ARG A 188 -15.36 3.24 1.30
N GLU A 189 -14.52 2.26 1.69
CA GLU A 189 -13.20 2.53 2.28
C GLU A 189 -12.27 3.23 1.28
N GLY A 190 -12.35 2.85 0.00
CA GLY A 190 -11.62 3.54 -1.07
C GLY A 190 -12.07 4.98 -1.28
N ASN A 191 -13.39 5.24 -1.23
CA ASN A 191 -13.92 6.59 -1.33
C ASN A 191 -13.56 7.45 -0.11
N ASP A 192 -13.65 6.89 1.10
CA ASP A 192 -13.25 7.58 2.33
C ASP A 192 -11.75 7.96 2.26
N LEU A 193 -10.88 7.03 1.82
CA LEU A 193 -9.45 7.29 1.62
C LEU A 193 -9.21 8.46 0.63
N MET A 194 -9.90 8.45 -0.51
CA MET A 194 -9.77 9.53 -1.50
C MET A 194 -10.20 10.89 -0.92
N ARG A 195 -11.32 10.94 -0.19
CA ARG A 195 -11.78 12.18 0.46
C ARG A 195 -10.75 12.71 1.46
N GLU A 196 -10.23 11.84 2.31
CA GLU A 196 -9.22 12.18 3.31
C GLU A 196 -7.92 12.68 2.66
N MET A 197 -7.52 12.13 1.50
CA MET A 197 -6.37 12.63 0.73
C MET A 197 -6.62 14.02 0.14
N ILE A 198 -7.85 14.33 -0.27
CA ILE A 198 -8.24 15.68 -0.72
C ILE A 198 -8.24 16.65 0.47
N GLU A 199 -8.81 16.26 1.62
CA GLU A 199 -8.81 17.05 2.85
C GLU A 199 -7.41 17.39 3.34
N ALA A 200 -6.49 16.41 3.28
CA ALA A 200 -5.08 16.56 3.62
C ALA A 200 -4.27 17.39 2.60
N GLY A 201 -4.86 17.74 1.45
CA GLY A 201 -4.19 18.49 0.39
C GLY A 201 -3.16 17.68 -0.41
N ILE A 202 -3.14 16.36 -0.24
CA ILE A 202 -2.26 15.45 -1.01
C ILE A 202 -2.78 15.31 -2.44
N MET A 203 -4.11 15.26 -2.61
CA MET A 203 -4.80 15.44 -3.88
C MET A 203 -5.34 16.86 -3.95
N ASN A 204 -4.77 17.68 -4.83
CA ASN A 204 -5.10 19.10 -4.90
C ASN A 204 -6.26 19.36 -5.86
N TYR A 205 -7.47 19.24 -5.34
CA TYR A 205 -8.72 19.54 -6.06
C TYR A 205 -9.10 21.03 -6.04
N GLY A 206 -8.33 21.85 -5.32
CA GLY A 206 -8.56 23.28 -5.14
C GLY A 206 -9.49 23.60 -3.97
N GLU A 207 -9.31 24.79 -3.39
CA GLU A 207 -10.03 25.23 -2.18
C GLU A 207 -11.56 25.29 -2.37
N LYS A 208 -12.04 25.64 -3.55
CA LYS A 208 -13.48 25.70 -3.84
C LYS A 208 -14.14 24.32 -3.77
N PHE A 209 -13.47 23.31 -4.32
CA PHE A 209 -13.95 21.94 -4.26
C PHE A 209 -13.92 21.40 -2.82
N LYS A 210 -12.82 21.66 -2.10
CA LYS A 210 -12.66 21.25 -0.72
C LYS A 210 -13.75 21.83 0.17
N HIS A 211 -14.07 23.11 0.03
CA HIS A 211 -15.15 23.75 0.76
C HIS A 211 -16.52 23.13 0.44
N SER A 212 -16.83 22.89 -0.84
CA SER A 212 -18.06 22.17 -1.24
C SER A 212 -18.15 20.78 -0.61
N MET A 213 -17.02 20.04 -0.55
CA MET A 213 -16.95 18.72 0.05
C MET A 213 -17.20 18.75 1.55
N GLU A 214 -16.65 19.73 2.27
CA GLU A 214 -16.88 19.97 3.72
C GLU A 214 -18.34 20.27 4.05
N GLU A 215 -19.05 20.95 3.14
CA GLU A 215 -20.50 21.21 3.24
C GLU A 215 -21.36 20.00 2.85
N GLY A 216 -20.75 18.86 2.51
CA GLY A 216 -21.44 17.63 2.11
C GLY A 216 -21.78 17.55 0.62
N GLY A 217 -21.27 18.48 -0.20
CA GLY A 217 -21.39 18.47 -1.65
C GLY A 217 -20.29 17.68 -2.35
N TRP A 218 -20.40 17.54 -3.66
CA TRP A 218 -19.39 16.96 -4.55
C TRP A 218 -19.45 17.65 -5.90
N ASP A 219 -19.07 18.95 -5.93
CA ASP A 219 -19.19 19.79 -7.13
C ASP A 219 -17.94 19.69 -8.00
N LEU A 220 -17.94 18.72 -8.91
CA LEU A 220 -16.84 18.49 -9.86
C LEU A 220 -16.55 19.71 -10.77
N SER A 221 -17.51 20.61 -10.95
CA SER A 221 -17.29 21.82 -11.77
C SER A 221 -16.37 22.84 -11.10
N SER A 222 -16.18 22.72 -9.78
CA SER A 222 -15.31 23.58 -8.97
C SER A 222 -13.87 23.09 -8.85
N VAL A 223 -13.53 21.92 -9.44
CA VAL A 223 -12.19 21.34 -9.39
C VAL A 223 -11.19 22.20 -10.16
N ASP A 224 -10.07 22.49 -9.51
CA ASP A 224 -8.94 23.17 -10.14
C ASP A 224 -8.09 22.17 -10.94
N MET A 225 -8.33 22.09 -12.25
CA MET A 225 -7.65 21.14 -13.14
C MET A 225 -6.13 21.40 -13.29
N GLU A 226 -5.66 22.63 -13.10
CA GLU A 226 -4.24 22.93 -13.11
C GLU A 226 -3.60 22.60 -11.76
N GLY A 227 -4.26 22.95 -10.65
CA GLY A 227 -3.83 22.57 -9.31
C GLY A 227 -3.76 21.06 -9.11
N LEU A 228 -4.62 20.30 -9.80
CA LEU A 228 -4.63 18.83 -9.75
C LEU A 228 -3.30 18.20 -10.18
N LYS A 229 -2.57 18.82 -11.12
CA LYS A 229 -1.25 18.36 -11.58
C LYS A 229 -0.15 18.45 -10.48
N GLU A 230 -0.39 19.23 -9.44
CA GLU A 230 0.51 19.35 -8.28
C GLU A 230 0.25 18.25 -7.24
N SER A 231 -0.80 17.46 -7.40
CA SER A 231 -1.14 16.36 -6.51
C SER A 231 0.01 15.37 -6.36
N LYS A 232 0.09 14.76 -5.17
CA LYS A 232 1.15 13.83 -4.78
C LYS A 232 0.70 12.37 -4.75
N ALA A 233 -0.54 12.08 -5.14
CA ALA A 233 -1.07 10.73 -5.18
C ALA A 233 -1.92 10.49 -6.43
N THR A 234 -1.95 9.22 -6.88
CA THR A 234 -2.82 8.70 -7.94
C THR A 234 -3.42 7.39 -7.46
N PHE A 235 -4.70 7.18 -7.71
CA PHE A 235 -5.41 5.98 -7.30
C PHE A 235 -5.84 5.12 -8.50
N VAL A 236 -5.79 3.79 -8.29
CA VAL A 236 -6.35 2.82 -9.24
C VAL A 236 -7.18 1.82 -8.45
N PHE A 237 -8.46 1.72 -8.74
CA PHE A 237 -9.38 0.84 -8.01
C PHE A 237 -9.89 -0.31 -8.87
N GLY A 238 -9.86 -1.52 -8.28
CA GLY A 238 -10.55 -2.72 -8.72
C GLY A 238 -11.16 -3.38 -7.49
N GLN A 239 -12.30 -2.85 -7.04
CA GLN A 239 -12.91 -3.15 -5.75
C GLN A 239 -13.64 -4.49 -5.74
N MET A 240 -14.17 -4.90 -4.56
CA MET A 240 -14.74 -6.22 -4.36
C MET A 240 -16.00 -6.51 -5.20
N ASN A 241 -16.67 -5.48 -5.68
CA ASN A 241 -17.84 -5.60 -6.56
C ASN A 241 -17.47 -5.85 -8.02
N GLU A 242 -16.20 -5.72 -8.38
CA GLU A 242 -15.73 -5.95 -9.74
C GLU A 242 -15.42 -7.42 -10.02
N PRO A 243 -15.48 -7.87 -11.29
CA PRO A 243 -15.22 -9.26 -11.64
C PRO A 243 -13.76 -9.66 -11.37
N PRO A 244 -13.47 -10.97 -11.29
CA PRO A 244 -12.14 -11.46 -10.96
C PRO A 244 -11.06 -11.01 -11.96
N GLY A 245 -11.41 -10.80 -13.23
CA GLY A 245 -10.47 -10.25 -14.23
C GLY A 245 -9.91 -8.89 -13.82
N ALA A 246 -10.79 -7.96 -13.42
CA ALA A 246 -10.40 -6.64 -12.95
C ALA A 246 -9.54 -6.71 -11.68
N ARG A 247 -9.99 -7.45 -10.67
CA ARG A 247 -9.27 -7.61 -9.39
C ARG A 247 -7.89 -8.26 -9.56
N ALA A 248 -7.72 -9.15 -10.54
CA ALA A 248 -6.45 -9.79 -10.86
C ALA A 248 -5.46 -8.88 -11.61
N ARG A 249 -5.90 -7.74 -12.14
CA ARG A 249 -5.07 -6.85 -12.96
C ARG A 249 -4.84 -5.47 -12.35
N VAL A 250 -5.71 -5.00 -11.48
CA VAL A 250 -5.66 -3.64 -10.92
C VAL A 250 -4.33 -3.32 -10.23
N ALA A 251 -3.71 -4.28 -9.53
CA ALA A 251 -2.38 -4.08 -8.94
C ALA A 251 -1.31 -3.83 -10.01
N LEU A 252 -1.40 -4.52 -11.15
CA LEU A 252 -0.51 -4.30 -12.30
C LEU A 252 -0.76 -2.93 -12.94
N SER A 253 -2.01 -2.50 -13.01
CA SER A 253 -2.38 -1.17 -13.50
C SER A 253 -1.77 -0.07 -12.65
N GLY A 254 -1.90 -0.16 -11.32
CA GLY A 254 -1.28 0.77 -10.38
C GLY A 254 0.26 0.75 -10.46
N LEU A 255 0.86 -0.44 -10.53
CA LEU A 255 2.30 -0.60 -10.66
C LEU A 255 2.84 0.05 -11.94
N THR A 256 2.10 -0.05 -13.05
CA THR A 256 2.48 0.57 -14.33
C THR A 256 2.56 2.10 -14.23
N ILE A 257 1.63 2.73 -13.49
CA ILE A 257 1.70 4.17 -13.19
C ILE A 257 2.92 4.48 -12.34
N ALA A 258 3.19 3.67 -11.31
CA ALA A 258 4.36 3.84 -10.46
C ALA A 258 5.66 3.73 -11.26
N GLU A 259 5.77 2.77 -12.17
CA GLU A 259 6.93 2.59 -13.06
C GLU A 259 7.12 3.78 -13.99
N TYR A 260 6.06 4.37 -14.52
CA TYR A 260 6.17 5.56 -15.35
C TYR A 260 6.90 6.70 -14.61
N PHE A 261 6.52 6.96 -13.37
CA PHE A 261 7.16 8.00 -12.56
C PHE A 261 8.56 7.62 -12.06
N ARG A 262 8.80 6.33 -11.77
CA ARG A 262 10.13 5.83 -11.40
C ARG A 262 11.14 6.00 -12.54
N ASP A 263 10.72 5.63 -13.74
CA ASP A 263 11.62 5.60 -14.90
C ASP A 263 11.84 6.99 -15.48
N GLY A 264 10.85 7.90 -15.38
CA GLY A 264 10.89 9.24 -15.98
C GLY A 264 10.86 9.22 -17.50
N GLU A 265 10.88 10.38 -18.13
CA GLU A 265 10.92 10.52 -19.60
C GLU A 265 12.37 10.68 -20.14
N GLY A 266 13.37 10.69 -19.26
CA GLY A 266 14.78 10.81 -19.61
C GLY A 266 15.71 10.39 -18.47
N GLU A 267 16.98 10.26 -18.76
CA GLU A 267 18.00 9.87 -17.79
C GLU A 267 18.05 10.87 -16.61
N GLY A 268 17.93 10.35 -15.38
CA GLY A 268 17.93 11.15 -14.16
C GLY A 268 16.63 11.92 -13.87
N GLN A 269 15.55 11.70 -14.62
CA GLN A 269 14.25 12.33 -14.39
C GLN A 269 13.28 11.45 -13.60
N GLY A 270 13.70 10.26 -13.24
CA GLY A 270 12.90 9.35 -12.40
C GLY A 270 12.73 9.87 -10.98
N LYS A 271 11.70 9.36 -10.32
CA LYS A 271 11.33 9.75 -8.95
C LYS A 271 11.30 8.56 -8.03
N ASP A 272 11.37 8.83 -6.74
CA ASP A 272 11.10 7.84 -5.71
C ASP A 272 9.60 7.77 -5.45
N ILE A 273 9.05 6.59 -5.68
CA ILE A 273 7.61 6.33 -5.63
C ILE A 273 7.28 5.42 -4.47
N LEU A 274 6.24 5.77 -3.73
CA LEU A 274 5.63 4.89 -2.75
C LEU A 274 4.41 4.21 -3.39
N PHE A 275 4.42 2.89 -3.46
CA PHE A 275 3.38 2.10 -4.08
C PHE A 275 2.61 1.29 -3.04
N PHE A 276 1.34 1.60 -2.86
CA PHE A 276 0.46 0.89 -1.93
C PHE A 276 -0.40 -0.12 -2.67
N VAL A 277 -0.52 -1.31 -2.08
CA VAL A 277 -1.42 -2.38 -2.54
C VAL A 277 -2.31 -2.79 -1.37
N ASP A 278 -3.57 -2.50 -1.45
CA ASP A 278 -4.54 -2.93 -0.45
C ASP A 278 -5.69 -3.68 -1.14
N ASN A 279 -5.70 -4.97 -1.11
CA ASN A 279 -4.93 -5.96 -0.37
C ASN A 279 -4.24 -6.95 -1.34
N ILE A 280 -2.98 -7.26 -1.12
CA ILE A 280 -2.22 -8.18 -2.01
C ILE A 280 -2.80 -9.61 -2.02
N PHE A 281 -3.41 -10.06 -0.92
CA PHE A 281 -4.09 -11.34 -0.88
C PHE A 281 -5.24 -11.42 -1.90
N ARG A 282 -5.96 -10.31 -2.13
CA ARG A 282 -7.05 -10.25 -3.10
C ARG A 282 -6.57 -10.40 -4.54
N PHE A 283 -5.34 -9.95 -4.84
CA PHE A 283 -4.68 -10.21 -6.11
C PHE A 283 -4.52 -11.72 -6.35
N THR A 284 -4.00 -12.47 -5.37
CA THR A 284 -3.84 -13.92 -5.48
C THR A 284 -5.17 -14.65 -5.53
N GLN A 285 -6.15 -14.24 -4.74
CA GLN A 285 -7.51 -14.79 -4.73
C GLN A 285 -8.18 -14.62 -6.10
N ALA A 286 -8.14 -13.42 -6.68
CA ALA A 286 -8.70 -13.15 -8.00
C ALA A 286 -7.98 -13.98 -9.08
N GLY A 287 -6.67 -14.17 -8.97
CA GLY A 287 -5.90 -15.07 -9.84
C GLY A 287 -6.39 -16.53 -9.77
N SER A 288 -6.74 -17.03 -8.57
CA SER A 288 -7.30 -18.38 -8.42
C SER A 288 -8.69 -18.49 -9.03
N GLU A 289 -9.55 -17.49 -8.89
CA GLU A 289 -10.86 -17.42 -9.52
C GLU A 289 -10.73 -17.43 -11.06
N VAL A 290 -9.85 -16.62 -11.62
CA VAL A 290 -9.57 -16.60 -13.06
C VAL A 290 -9.07 -17.98 -13.55
N SER A 291 -8.14 -18.58 -12.83
CA SER A 291 -7.59 -19.91 -13.17
C SER A 291 -8.68 -20.98 -13.17
N ALA A 292 -9.57 -20.97 -12.19
CA ALA A 292 -10.70 -21.89 -12.13
C ALA A 292 -11.69 -21.69 -13.29
N LEU A 293 -12.02 -20.42 -13.60
CA LEU A 293 -12.90 -20.08 -14.74
C LEU A 293 -12.31 -20.50 -16.08
N LEU A 294 -10.99 -20.46 -16.21
CA LEU A 294 -10.28 -20.94 -17.40
C LEU A 294 -10.15 -22.48 -17.48
N GLY A 295 -10.65 -23.20 -16.46
CA GLY A 295 -10.63 -24.65 -16.40
C GLY A 295 -9.24 -25.25 -16.12
N ARG A 296 -8.34 -24.50 -15.51
CA ARG A 296 -7.01 -24.98 -15.10
C ARG A 296 -7.14 -25.85 -13.84
N MET A 297 -6.35 -26.93 -13.76
CA MET A 297 -6.33 -27.79 -12.59
C MET A 297 -5.75 -27.00 -11.38
N PRO A 298 -6.45 -26.96 -10.25
CA PRO A 298 -5.97 -26.25 -9.07
C PRO A 298 -4.77 -26.96 -8.43
N SER A 299 -3.91 -26.17 -7.79
CA SER A 299 -2.84 -26.66 -6.92
C SER A 299 -3.34 -26.83 -5.47
N ALA A 300 -2.40 -26.88 -4.51
CA ALA A 300 -2.74 -27.00 -3.09
C ALA A 300 -3.73 -25.91 -2.63
N VAL A 301 -4.68 -26.29 -1.78
CA VAL A 301 -5.70 -25.42 -1.18
C VAL A 301 -6.59 -24.69 -2.22
N GLY A 302 -6.58 -25.13 -3.48
CA GLY A 302 -7.42 -24.54 -4.53
C GLY A 302 -6.80 -23.35 -5.27
N TYR A 303 -5.57 -23.00 -4.98
CA TYR A 303 -4.87 -21.90 -5.69
C TYR A 303 -4.45 -22.30 -7.11
N GLN A 304 -4.19 -21.29 -7.94
CA GLN A 304 -3.66 -21.48 -9.28
C GLN A 304 -2.25 -22.10 -9.25
N PRO A 305 -1.92 -22.98 -10.20
CA PRO A 305 -0.57 -23.55 -10.29
C PRO A 305 0.51 -22.51 -10.61
N THR A 306 0.12 -21.36 -11.14
CA THR A 306 0.97 -20.22 -11.50
C THR A 306 1.13 -19.17 -10.40
N LEU A 307 0.66 -19.43 -9.17
CA LEU A 307 0.66 -18.49 -8.06
C LEU A 307 2.03 -17.82 -7.83
N ALA A 308 3.07 -18.63 -7.67
CA ALA A 308 4.41 -18.12 -7.40
C ALA A 308 4.98 -17.32 -8.60
N THR A 309 4.67 -17.75 -9.83
CA THR A 309 5.12 -17.06 -11.04
C THR A 309 4.42 -15.71 -11.20
N GLU A 310 3.11 -15.65 -11.00
CA GLU A 310 2.32 -14.42 -11.11
C GLU A 310 2.74 -13.40 -10.04
N MET A 311 2.91 -13.87 -8.79
CA MET A 311 3.41 -13.04 -7.70
C MET A 311 4.84 -12.55 -7.98
N GLY A 312 5.73 -13.43 -8.42
CA GLY A 312 7.12 -13.10 -8.74
C GLY A 312 7.21 -12.05 -9.85
N LEU A 313 6.47 -12.21 -10.94
CA LEU A 313 6.46 -11.25 -12.05
C LEU A 313 6.02 -9.84 -11.60
N MET A 314 5.07 -9.74 -10.69
CA MET A 314 4.67 -8.45 -10.12
C MET A 314 5.72 -7.90 -9.16
N GLN A 315 6.20 -8.72 -8.22
CA GLN A 315 7.11 -8.28 -7.16
C GLN A 315 8.48 -7.86 -7.68
N GLU A 316 9.00 -8.53 -8.71
CA GLU A 316 10.31 -8.19 -9.32
C GLU A 316 10.31 -6.86 -10.10
N ARG A 317 9.13 -6.33 -10.44
CA ARG A 317 9.00 -4.99 -11.03
C ARG A 317 9.15 -3.88 -9.97
N ILE A 318 8.92 -4.21 -8.69
CA ILE A 318 9.02 -3.31 -7.54
C ILE A 318 10.47 -3.31 -7.08
N THR A 319 11.24 -2.31 -7.50
CA THR A 319 12.68 -2.22 -7.23
C THR A 319 13.22 -0.83 -7.45
N SER A 320 14.44 -0.58 -6.98
CA SER A 320 15.22 0.60 -7.30
C SER A 320 15.96 0.43 -8.62
N THR A 321 15.89 1.46 -9.46
CA THR A 321 16.68 1.57 -10.68
C THR A 321 17.65 2.74 -10.57
N LYS A 322 18.51 2.92 -11.58
CA LYS A 322 19.40 4.08 -11.65
C LYS A 322 18.68 5.42 -11.76
N ASN A 323 17.42 5.40 -12.23
CA ASN A 323 16.61 6.61 -12.43
C ASN A 323 15.76 6.97 -11.21
N GLY A 324 15.25 5.98 -10.48
CA GLY A 324 14.37 6.19 -9.35
C GLY A 324 14.03 4.88 -8.65
N SER A 325 13.13 4.91 -7.68
CA SER A 325 12.76 3.73 -6.91
C SER A 325 11.25 3.57 -6.77
N ILE A 326 10.80 2.32 -6.63
CA ILE A 326 9.46 2.00 -6.14
C ILE A 326 9.63 1.25 -4.83
N THR A 327 9.18 1.85 -3.74
CA THR A 327 9.06 1.18 -2.44
C THR A 327 7.59 0.81 -2.25
N SER A 328 7.28 -0.46 -2.00
CA SER A 328 5.90 -0.89 -1.84
C SER A 328 5.53 -1.16 -0.39
N VAL A 329 4.32 -0.73 -0.03
CA VAL A 329 3.65 -1.12 1.21
C VAL A 329 2.41 -1.94 0.83
N GLN A 330 2.42 -3.21 1.15
CA GLN A 330 1.42 -4.17 0.74
C GLN A 330 0.64 -4.64 1.96
N ALA A 331 -0.63 -4.30 2.03
CA ALA A 331 -1.50 -4.86 3.05
C ALA A 331 -1.68 -6.36 2.79
N VAL A 332 -1.40 -7.16 3.80
CA VAL A 332 -1.48 -8.63 3.71
C VAL A 332 -2.59 -9.12 4.64
N TYR A 333 -3.55 -9.82 4.09
CA TYR A 333 -4.52 -10.59 4.84
C TYR A 333 -4.05 -12.04 4.96
N VAL A 334 -4.10 -12.59 6.15
CA VAL A 334 -3.74 -13.98 6.42
C VAL A 334 -5.03 -14.74 6.73
N PRO A 335 -5.49 -15.62 5.83
CA PRO A 335 -6.70 -16.41 6.06
C PRO A 335 -6.59 -17.27 7.32
N ALA A 336 -7.57 -17.17 8.22
CA ALA A 336 -7.63 -17.92 9.46
C ALA A 336 -6.35 -17.81 10.34
N ASP A 337 -5.58 -16.73 10.19
CA ASP A 337 -4.28 -16.53 10.85
C ASP A 337 -3.25 -17.63 10.54
N ASP A 338 -3.44 -18.36 9.43
CA ASP A 338 -2.55 -19.44 9.00
C ASP A 338 -1.45 -18.90 8.06
N LEU A 339 -0.27 -18.68 8.62
CA LEU A 339 0.91 -18.23 7.87
C LEU A 339 1.45 -19.29 6.89
N THR A 340 0.97 -20.53 6.96
CA THR A 340 1.38 -21.62 6.05
C THR A 340 0.52 -21.70 4.80
N ASP A 341 -0.57 -20.92 4.73
CA ASP A 341 -1.37 -20.80 3.52
C ASP A 341 -0.50 -20.34 2.33
N PRO A 342 -0.63 -20.97 1.14
CA PRO A 342 0.24 -20.67 -0.01
C PRO A 342 0.29 -19.21 -0.43
N ALA A 343 -0.79 -18.45 -0.30
CA ALA A 343 -0.82 -17.05 -0.74
C ALA A 343 0.02 -16.12 0.16
N PRO A 344 -0.21 -16.06 1.50
CA PRO A 344 0.68 -15.31 2.36
C PRO A 344 2.12 -15.84 2.34
N ALA A 345 2.33 -17.16 2.36
CA ALA A 345 3.67 -17.75 2.32
C ALA A 345 4.48 -17.31 1.10
N THR A 346 3.85 -17.28 -0.09
CA THR A 346 4.49 -16.79 -1.31
C THR A 346 4.78 -15.30 -1.23
N THR A 347 3.87 -14.51 -0.65
CA THR A 347 4.07 -13.06 -0.46
C THR A 347 5.25 -12.79 0.49
N PHE A 348 5.32 -13.49 1.62
CA PHE A 348 6.40 -13.34 2.62
C PHE A 348 7.80 -13.56 2.03
N ALA A 349 7.94 -14.48 1.08
CA ALA A 349 9.23 -14.76 0.44
C ALA A 349 9.82 -13.53 -0.27
N HIS A 350 8.98 -12.57 -0.68
CA HIS A 350 9.39 -11.35 -1.38
C HIS A 350 9.60 -10.14 -0.45
N LEU A 351 9.13 -10.19 0.80
CA LEU A 351 9.16 -9.03 1.68
C LEU A 351 10.56 -8.75 2.25
N ASP A 352 10.91 -7.47 2.32
CA ASP A 352 12.14 -6.97 2.95
C ASP A 352 11.90 -6.51 4.39
N ALA A 353 10.71 -6.04 4.69
CA ALA A 353 10.29 -5.66 6.03
C ALA A 353 8.83 -6.08 6.29
N THR A 354 8.50 -6.23 7.56
CA THR A 354 7.19 -6.64 8.02
C THR A 354 6.75 -5.74 9.16
N THR A 355 5.70 -4.96 8.93
CA THR A 355 5.04 -4.11 9.93
C THR A 355 3.83 -4.85 10.47
N VAL A 356 3.82 -5.17 11.75
CA VAL A 356 2.71 -5.86 12.42
C VAL A 356 1.95 -4.87 13.31
N LEU A 357 0.69 -4.62 13.00
CA LEU A 357 -0.21 -3.83 13.82
C LEU A 357 -0.97 -4.73 14.81
N SER A 358 -0.86 -4.42 16.08
CA SER A 358 -1.38 -5.23 17.18
C SER A 358 -2.60 -4.57 17.83
N ARG A 359 -3.70 -5.33 17.95
CA ARG A 359 -4.88 -4.87 18.70
C ARG A 359 -4.56 -4.63 20.18
N LYS A 360 -3.70 -5.46 20.79
CA LYS A 360 -3.28 -5.29 22.20
C LYS A 360 -2.62 -3.95 22.44
N ILE A 361 -1.83 -3.47 21.47
CA ILE A 361 -1.15 -2.16 21.54
C ILE A 361 -2.15 -1.04 21.30
N ALA A 362 -3.08 -1.21 20.34
CA ALA A 362 -4.16 -0.25 20.09
C ALA A 362 -5.06 -0.07 21.32
N ASP A 363 -5.39 -1.15 22.03
CA ASP A 363 -6.22 -1.12 23.25
C ASP A 363 -5.53 -0.36 24.40
N LEU A 364 -4.20 -0.23 24.39
CA LEU A 364 -3.43 0.62 25.32
C LEU A 364 -3.42 2.09 24.92
N GLY A 365 -4.05 2.47 23.80
CA GLY A 365 -4.04 3.84 23.29
C GLY A 365 -2.69 4.26 22.70
N ILE A 366 -1.87 3.31 22.24
CA ILE A 366 -0.57 3.55 21.63
C ILE A 366 -0.76 3.52 20.11
N TYR A 367 -0.53 4.63 19.44
CA TYR A 367 -0.66 4.78 17.99
C TYR A 367 0.59 5.46 17.39
N PRO A 368 1.14 4.94 16.26
CA PRO A 368 0.65 3.77 15.54
C PRO A 368 0.78 2.50 16.38
N ALA A 369 -0.16 1.58 16.22
CA ALA A 369 -0.23 0.35 17.02
C ALA A 369 0.73 -0.74 16.51
N VAL A 370 1.93 -0.35 16.11
CA VAL A 370 2.97 -1.26 15.61
C VAL A 370 3.54 -2.07 16.76
N ASP A 371 3.58 -3.39 16.58
CA ASP A 371 4.23 -4.29 17.52
C ASP A 371 5.75 -4.32 17.27
N PRO A 372 6.57 -3.77 18.17
CA PRO A 372 8.01 -3.68 17.95
C PRO A 372 8.74 -5.01 18.07
N LEU A 373 8.12 -6.03 18.68
CA LEU A 373 8.71 -7.35 18.87
C LEU A 373 8.40 -8.29 17.68
N ASP A 374 7.22 -8.12 17.07
CA ASP A 374 6.78 -8.94 15.94
C ASP A 374 7.14 -8.32 14.58
N SER A 375 7.48 -7.03 14.55
CA SER A 375 7.89 -6.30 13.34
C SER A 375 9.39 -6.47 13.08
N THR A 376 9.75 -6.63 11.80
CA THR A 376 11.13 -6.94 11.40
C THR A 376 11.54 -6.23 10.12
N SER A 377 12.84 -6.01 9.93
CA SER A 377 13.41 -5.50 8.69
C SER A 377 14.77 -6.17 8.40
N ARG A 378 14.97 -6.56 7.14
CA ARG A 378 16.24 -7.16 6.69
C ARG A 378 17.40 -6.17 6.69
N ILE A 379 17.12 -4.87 6.56
CA ILE A 379 18.16 -3.84 6.54
C ILE A 379 18.57 -3.35 7.93
N LEU A 380 17.92 -3.81 9.00
CA LEU A 380 18.33 -3.49 10.37
C LEU A 380 19.59 -4.28 10.73
N THR A 381 20.70 -3.86 10.20
CA THR A 381 22.04 -4.41 10.40
C THR A 381 23.05 -3.28 10.61
N VAL A 382 24.08 -3.52 11.40
CA VAL A 382 25.14 -2.51 11.67
C VAL A 382 25.75 -1.94 10.39
N ALA A 383 25.89 -2.78 9.35
CA ALA A 383 26.47 -2.37 8.08
C ALA A 383 25.63 -1.32 7.30
N ILE A 384 24.31 -1.29 7.53
CA ILE A 384 23.39 -0.40 6.79
C ILE A 384 22.94 0.77 7.66
N VAL A 385 22.45 0.49 8.88
CA VAL A 385 21.87 1.53 9.74
C VAL A 385 22.93 2.19 10.65
N GLY A 386 24.09 1.60 10.79
CA GLY A 386 25.14 2.03 11.73
C GLY A 386 24.99 1.42 13.12
N GLU A 387 26.07 1.51 13.90
CA GLU A 387 26.18 0.85 15.21
C GLU A 387 25.23 1.46 16.25
N GLU A 388 25.12 2.77 16.31
CA GLU A 388 24.27 3.47 17.28
C GLU A 388 22.79 3.15 17.08
N HIS A 389 22.29 3.21 15.87
CA HIS A 389 20.90 2.87 15.53
C HIS A 389 20.61 1.40 15.87
N TYR A 390 21.46 0.49 15.40
CA TYR A 390 21.29 -0.94 15.65
C TYR A 390 21.25 -1.27 17.14
N ASN A 391 22.21 -0.75 17.92
CA ASN A 391 22.27 -0.98 19.36
C ASN A 391 21.06 -0.39 20.09
N THR A 392 20.59 0.78 19.69
CA THR A 392 19.38 1.39 20.28
C THR A 392 18.16 0.55 20.00
N ALA A 393 17.95 0.09 18.77
CA ALA A 393 16.85 -0.79 18.39
C ALA A 393 16.88 -2.12 19.18
N ASP A 394 18.05 -2.72 19.32
CA ASP A 394 18.24 -3.95 20.08
C ASP A 394 17.92 -3.76 21.57
N ARG A 395 18.42 -2.69 22.18
CA ARG A 395 18.11 -2.32 23.58
C ARG A 395 16.61 -2.11 23.79
N VAL A 396 15.92 -1.44 22.86
CA VAL A 396 14.46 -1.24 22.94
C VAL A 396 13.74 -2.58 22.88
N LYS A 397 14.12 -3.47 21.97
CA LYS A 397 13.52 -4.82 21.89
C LYS A 397 13.78 -5.63 23.16
N LEU A 398 14.98 -5.61 23.69
CA LEU A 398 15.33 -6.33 24.91
C LEU A 398 14.53 -5.85 26.13
N ILE A 399 14.42 -4.55 26.36
CA ILE A 399 13.65 -4.02 27.51
C ILE A 399 12.15 -4.33 27.37
N LEU A 400 11.59 -4.27 26.18
CA LEU A 400 10.19 -4.61 25.93
C LEU A 400 9.94 -6.12 26.05
N GLN A 401 10.87 -6.95 25.60
CA GLN A 401 10.80 -8.40 25.77
C GLN A 401 10.84 -8.77 27.28
N ARG A 402 11.75 -8.17 28.03
CA ARG A 402 11.81 -8.37 29.48
C ARG A 402 10.54 -7.93 30.17
N TYR A 403 9.97 -6.79 29.78
CA TYR A 403 8.70 -6.32 30.29
C TYR A 403 7.56 -7.29 30.00
N LYS A 404 7.49 -7.85 28.79
CA LYS A 404 6.50 -8.87 28.42
C LYS A 404 6.57 -10.10 29.31
N GLU A 405 7.78 -10.58 29.64
CA GLU A 405 7.99 -11.70 30.58
C GLU A 405 7.52 -11.35 32.01
N LEU A 406 7.78 -10.11 32.44
CA LEU A 406 7.37 -9.66 33.77
C LEU A 406 5.87 -9.40 33.91
N GLN A 407 5.16 -9.17 32.80
CA GLN A 407 3.70 -8.91 32.83
C GLN A 407 2.91 -10.09 33.42
N ASP A 408 3.30 -11.32 33.14
CA ASP A 408 2.63 -12.51 33.69
C ASP A 408 2.85 -12.58 35.22
N ILE A 409 4.03 -12.24 35.69
CA ILE A 409 4.36 -12.18 37.12
C ILE A 409 3.57 -11.06 37.80
N ILE A 410 3.52 -9.88 37.18
CA ILE A 410 2.77 -8.73 37.71
C ILE A 410 1.28 -9.05 37.80
N ALA A 411 0.72 -9.74 36.82
CA ALA A 411 -0.70 -10.11 36.80
C ALA A 411 -1.09 -11.09 37.94
N ILE A 412 -0.17 -11.94 38.36
CA ILE A 412 -0.41 -12.97 39.39
C ILE A 412 -0.06 -12.47 40.77
N LEU A 413 1.10 -11.85 40.94
CA LEU A 413 1.69 -11.51 42.24
C LEU A 413 1.58 -9.99 42.58
N GLY A 414 1.36 -9.15 41.60
CA GLY A 414 1.39 -7.70 41.75
C GLY A 414 2.79 -7.10 41.52
N LEU A 415 2.81 -5.78 41.32
CA LEU A 415 4.05 -5.03 41.03
C LEU A 415 4.99 -4.99 42.26
N ASP A 416 4.44 -5.01 43.47
CA ASP A 416 5.19 -4.85 44.71
C ASP A 416 6.12 -6.04 45.01
N GLU A 417 5.80 -7.21 44.46
CA GLU A 417 6.61 -8.45 44.63
C GLU A 417 7.84 -8.50 43.72
N LEU A 418 7.99 -7.59 42.78
CA LEU A 418 9.15 -7.50 41.91
C LEU A 418 10.38 -6.99 42.70
N SER A 419 11.56 -7.39 42.26
CA SER A 419 12.83 -6.79 42.71
C SER A 419 12.90 -5.31 42.34
N ASP A 420 13.69 -4.51 43.04
CA ASP A 420 13.86 -3.09 42.71
C ASP A 420 14.44 -2.90 41.30
N GLU A 421 15.27 -3.80 40.83
CA GLU A 421 15.81 -3.81 39.47
C GLU A 421 14.71 -4.06 38.45
N ASP A 422 13.83 -5.06 38.67
CA ASP A 422 12.71 -5.34 37.75
C ASP A 422 11.67 -4.22 37.79
N LYS A 423 11.43 -3.59 38.94
CA LYS A 423 10.55 -2.38 39.03
C LYS A 423 11.08 -1.23 38.16
N LEU A 424 12.38 -1.01 38.17
CA LEU A 424 13.02 0.03 37.35
C LEU A 424 12.90 -0.33 35.86
N ILE A 425 13.16 -1.58 35.49
CA ILE A 425 12.96 -2.08 34.12
C ILE A 425 11.53 -1.86 33.65
N VAL A 426 10.54 -2.24 34.46
CA VAL A 426 9.11 -2.05 34.14
C VAL A 426 8.76 -0.57 33.95
N SER A 427 9.28 0.31 34.83
CA SER A 427 9.04 1.75 34.73
C SER A 427 9.58 2.33 33.42
N ARG A 428 10.81 2.01 33.05
CA ARG A 428 11.46 2.46 31.82
C ARG A 428 10.81 1.82 30.58
N ALA A 429 10.49 0.52 30.62
CA ALA A 429 9.82 -0.18 29.54
C ALA A 429 8.45 0.41 29.18
N ARG A 430 7.67 0.82 30.20
CA ARG A 430 6.40 1.51 29.98
C ARG A 430 6.59 2.87 29.30
N LYS A 431 7.61 3.63 29.70
CA LYS A 431 7.96 4.89 29.02
C LYS A 431 8.41 4.65 27.60
N VAL A 432 9.27 3.64 27.34
CA VAL A 432 9.69 3.24 26.00
C VAL A 432 8.47 2.87 25.15
N GLN A 433 7.58 2.03 25.67
CA GLN A 433 6.38 1.60 24.94
C GLN A 433 5.49 2.78 24.54
N ARG A 434 5.28 3.74 25.46
CA ARG A 434 4.50 4.94 25.18
C ARG A 434 5.21 5.91 24.24
N PHE A 435 6.54 6.00 24.30
CA PHE A 435 7.33 6.86 23.43
C PHE A 435 7.41 6.34 21.98
N LEU A 436 7.09 5.07 21.74
CA LEU A 436 6.88 4.55 20.40
C LEU A 436 5.65 5.16 19.71
N SER A 437 4.69 5.69 20.47
CA SER A 437 3.56 6.44 19.93
C SER A 437 3.96 7.81 19.42
N GLN A 438 3.16 8.34 18.48
CA GLN A 438 3.44 9.60 17.81
C GLN A 438 2.12 10.21 17.29
N PRO A 439 1.91 11.52 17.41
CA PRO A 439 0.76 12.17 16.78
C PRO A 439 0.98 12.27 15.26
N PHE A 440 -0.04 11.92 14.49
CA PHE A 440 -0.03 11.95 13.05
C PHE A 440 -0.69 13.20 12.49
N PHE A 441 -0.18 13.72 11.37
CA PHE A 441 -0.78 14.84 10.66
C PHE A 441 -2.20 14.55 10.19
N VAL A 442 -2.41 13.35 9.66
CA VAL A 442 -3.73 12.93 9.15
C VAL A 442 -4.75 12.69 10.25
N ALA A 443 -4.33 12.61 11.51
CA ALA A 443 -5.19 12.40 12.67
C ALA A 443 -5.42 13.68 13.50
N GLU A 444 -4.88 14.83 13.11
CA GLU A 444 -4.98 16.09 13.86
C GLU A 444 -6.42 16.47 14.18
N GLN A 445 -7.32 16.37 13.21
CA GLN A 445 -8.73 16.70 13.37
C GLN A 445 -9.49 15.80 14.37
N PHE A 446 -9.02 14.58 14.59
CA PHE A 446 -9.64 13.62 15.52
C PHE A 446 -9.02 13.67 16.91
N THR A 447 -7.71 13.90 16.98
CA THR A 447 -6.95 13.85 18.24
C THR A 447 -6.78 15.22 18.87
N GLY A 448 -6.90 16.30 18.09
CA GLY A 448 -6.57 17.67 18.52
C GLY A 448 -5.06 17.88 18.76
N LEU A 449 -4.22 16.89 18.42
CA LEU A 449 -2.78 16.96 18.57
C LEU A 449 -2.14 17.25 17.20
N LYS A 450 -1.21 18.20 17.19
CA LYS A 450 -0.45 18.53 15.98
C LYS A 450 0.46 17.36 15.61
N GLY A 451 0.40 16.92 14.36
CA GLY A 451 1.27 15.88 13.83
C GLY A 451 2.74 16.30 13.81
N VAL A 452 3.63 15.34 13.96
CA VAL A 452 5.08 15.57 14.03
C VAL A 452 5.79 14.51 13.20
N LEU A 453 6.70 14.97 12.34
CA LEU A 453 7.68 14.14 11.66
C LEU A 453 8.96 14.15 12.52
N VAL A 454 9.43 12.98 12.96
CA VAL A 454 10.58 12.88 13.86
C VAL A 454 11.80 12.34 13.11
N PRO A 455 12.91 13.09 13.07
CA PRO A 455 14.17 12.60 12.52
C PRO A 455 14.70 11.40 13.31
N ILE A 456 15.43 10.51 12.63
CA ILE A 456 15.96 9.29 13.26
C ILE A 456 16.94 9.61 14.39
N GLU A 457 17.73 10.67 14.26
CA GLU A 457 18.69 11.11 15.29
C GLU A 457 17.98 11.48 16.59
N ASP A 458 16.87 12.21 16.51
CA ASP A 458 16.05 12.55 17.67
C ASP A 458 15.35 11.34 18.28
N THR A 459 14.96 10.39 17.43
CA THR A 459 14.40 9.11 17.85
C THR A 459 15.43 8.31 18.65
N ILE A 460 16.63 8.11 18.13
CA ILE A 460 17.72 7.37 18.79
C ILE A 460 18.08 8.03 20.12
N ARG A 461 18.28 9.34 20.13
CA ARG A 461 18.60 10.11 21.32
C ARG A 461 17.51 9.98 22.41
N GLY A 462 16.25 10.10 22.01
CA GLY A 462 15.12 10.01 22.93
C GLY A 462 15.01 8.64 23.59
N PHE A 463 15.11 7.56 22.84
CA PHE A 463 15.06 6.21 23.42
C PHE A 463 16.27 5.90 24.30
N ASN A 464 17.48 6.31 23.92
CA ASN A 464 18.65 6.14 24.77
C ASN A 464 18.50 6.88 26.09
N ALA A 465 18.06 8.15 26.08
CA ALA A 465 17.85 8.94 27.31
C ALA A 465 16.82 8.29 28.26
N ILE A 466 15.75 7.69 27.72
CA ILE A 466 14.76 6.94 28.54
C ILE A 466 15.41 5.70 29.17
N MET A 467 16.14 4.92 28.38
CA MET A 467 16.75 3.67 28.87
C MET A 467 17.93 3.92 29.81
N ASP A 468 18.65 5.02 29.64
CA ASP A 468 19.75 5.41 30.53
C ASP A 468 19.28 6.08 31.83
N GLY A 469 17.97 6.44 31.89
CA GLY A 469 17.35 6.95 33.11
C GLY A 469 17.42 8.47 33.27
N GLU A 470 17.81 9.21 32.25
CA GLU A 470 17.90 10.68 32.29
C GLU A 470 16.55 11.37 32.54
N VAL A 471 15.45 10.66 32.30
CA VAL A 471 14.06 11.16 32.40
C VAL A 471 13.20 10.30 33.33
N ASP A 472 13.83 9.59 34.29
CA ASP A 472 13.12 8.73 35.23
C ASP A 472 12.15 9.52 36.15
N GLU A 473 12.39 10.80 36.36
CA GLU A 473 11.55 11.69 37.18
C GLU A 473 10.15 11.97 36.60
N TYR A 474 9.99 11.86 35.27
CA TYR A 474 8.71 12.18 34.61
C TYR A 474 7.77 10.97 34.60
N PRO A 475 6.44 11.18 34.72
CA PRO A 475 5.46 10.11 34.66
C PRO A 475 5.38 9.49 33.26
N GLU A 476 4.99 8.20 33.16
CA GLU A 476 4.88 7.49 31.87
C GLU A 476 3.92 8.17 30.89
N ALA A 477 2.86 8.83 31.37
CA ALA A 477 1.88 9.56 30.55
C ALA A 477 2.51 10.72 29.75
N ALA A 478 3.67 11.24 30.19
CA ALA A 478 4.39 12.29 29.48
C ALA A 478 4.92 11.82 28.12
N PHE A 479 5.19 10.53 27.97
CA PHE A 479 5.79 9.94 26.78
C PHE A 479 4.77 9.46 25.74
N ASN A 480 3.48 9.56 26.04
CA ASN A 480 2.43 9.11 25.13
C ASN A 480 2.07 10.19 24.11
N LEU A 481 2.00 9.83 22.82
CA LEU A 481 1.63 10.71 21.70
C LEU A 481 2.43 12.02 21.71
N VAL A 482 3.73 11.91 21.71
CA VAL A 482 4.69 13.01 21.60
C VAL A 482 5.66 12.76 20.44
N GLY A 483 6.28 13.81 19.91
CA GLY A 483 7.28 13.70 18.86
C GLY A 483 8.65 13.39 19.44
N THR A 484 9.32 14.40 19.95
CA THR A 484 10.71 14.32 20.46
C THR A 484 10.76 14.11 21.96
N LEU A 485 11.96 13.91 22.49
CA LEU A 485 12.22 13.85 23.94
C LEU A 485 11.87 15.17 24.62
N GLU A 486 12.15 16.28 23.98
CA GLU A 486 11.85 17.63 24.49
C GLU A 486 10.33 17.82 24.69
N ASP A 487 9.52 17.34 23.75
CA ASP A 487 8.06 17.36 23.86
C ASP A 487 7.58 16.55 25.07
N ALA A 488 8.20 15.38 25.30
CA ALA A 488 7.88 14.53 26.45
C ALA A 488 8.26 15.21 27.77
N VAL A 489 9.42 15.85 27.85
CA VAL A 489 9.89 16.60 29.02
C VAL A 489 8.98 17.79 29.32
N GLU A 490 8.60 18.56 28.29
CA GLU A 490 7.67 19.69 28.44
C GLU A 490 6.31 19.23 28.96
N LYS A 491 5.78 18.16 28.36
CA LYS A 491 4.53 17.55 28.80
C LYS A 491 4.63 17.02 30.24
N GLY A 492 5.76 16.39 30.58
CA GLY A 492 6.05 15.90 31.93
C GLY A 492 6.05 17.00 32.98
N LYS A 493 6.71 18.12 32.71
CA LYS A 493 6.70 19.31 33.61
C LYS A 493 5.29 19.85 33.83
N LYS A 494 4.48 19.92 32.76
CA LYS A 494 3.07 20.37 32.89
C LYS A 494 2.22 19.42 33.76
N LEU A 495 2.39 18.10 33.56
CA LEU A 495 1.70 17.08 34.35
C LEU A 495 2.08 17.13 35.84
N MET A 496 3.37 17.28 36.13
CA MET A 496 3.88 17.37 37.50
C MET A 496 3.39 18.67 38.18
N ALA A 497 3.39 19.81 37.50
CA ALA A 497 2.85 21.07 38.02
C ALA A 497 1.34 20.98 38.32
N ALA A 498 0.57 20.32 37.41
CA ALA A 498 -0.86 20.11 37.62
C ALA A 498 -1.18 19.15 38.78
N ALA A 499 -0.29 18.19 39.09
CA ALA A 499 -0.45 17.28 40.22
C ALA A 499 -0.10 17.93 41.59
N GLN A 500 0.61 19.06 41.58
CA GLN A 500 0.98 19.83 42.78
C GLN A 500 0.01 20.97 43.09
N ALA A 501 -0.87 21.33 42.14
CA ALA A 501 -1.91 22.33 42.28
C ALA A 501 -3.24 21.72 42.77
#